data_a0e2fcb65eab64941e0af211bf273ea6
#
_entry.id   a0e2fcb65eab64941e0af211bf273ea6
#
_cell.length_a   1.000
_cell.length_b   1.000
_cell.length_c   1.000
_cell.angle_alpha   90.00
_cell.angle_beta   90.00
_cell.angle_gamma   90.00
#
_symmetry.space_group_name_H-M   'P 1'
#
loop_
_entity.id
_entity.type
_entity.pdbx_description
1 polymer ?
#
loop_
_entity_poly.entity_id
_entity_poly.type
_entity_poly.pdbx_seq_one_letter_code
_entity_poly.pdbx_strand_id
1 'polypeptide(L)'
;VSYLDAFYNEQGFLIKEKEQGVLFDKEKITIRHYKYDAQNRLLEIQDDNVTETNPELKTFSAFYRYVDNPDGSGVVQFVEYKDTPDFSSYKEHFYDKAGRLLKTQEYDVENKTTSDIKKYDYENGKLSKICRIEDNVEKDCDTYHYENDGSFTESLNVFINSVKNYFDKNHRLLKSEIFSVGKRINWVTVSYQFDKHGNVIEEIIYNKDGVWKTKKTYQYEYYE
;
A
#
# COMPACT_ATOMS: atom_id res chain seq x y z
N VAL A 1 -16.60 -15.31 -6.03
CA VAL A 1 -16.69 -14.12 -6.90
C VAL A 1 -16.88 -12.94 -5.98
N SER A 2 -16.12 -11.88 -6.14
CA SER A 2 -16.32 -10.61 -5.44
C SER A 2 -16.74 -9.55 -6.45
N TYR A 3 -17.59 -8.63 -6.04
CA TYR A 3 -18.03 -7.47 -6.81
C TYR A 3 -17.65 -6.21 -6.04
N LEU A 4 -17.24 -5.17 -6.75
CA LEU A 4 -16.92 -3.86 -6.20
C LEU A 4 -17.68 -2.79 -6.98
N ASP A 5 -18.50 -2.03 -6.26
CA ASP A 5 -19.14 -0.81 -6.78
C ASP A 5 -18.46 0.41 -6.17
N ALA A 6 -18.08 1.37 -6.99
CA ALA A 6 -17.45 2.62 -6.57
C ALA A 6 -18.31 3.82 -6.98
N PHE A 7 -18.52 4.75 -6.05
CA PHE A 7 -19.34 5.95 -6.24
C PHE A 7 -18.49 7.20 -6.05
N TYR A 8 -18.62 8.14 -6.96
CA TYR A 8 -17.83 9.36 -7.00
C TYR A 8 -18.74 10.58 -6.88
N ASN A 9 -18.22 11.67 -6.30
CA ASN A 9 -18.90 12.95 -6.31
C ASN A 9 -18.71 13.66 -7.69
N GLU A 10 -19.34 14.83 -7.84
CA GLU A 10 -19.27 15.62 -9.09
C GLU A 10 -17.84 16.09 -9.44
N GLN A 11 -16.93 16.15 -8.47
CA GLN A 11 -15.52 16.48 -8.66
C GLN A 11 -14.65 15.25 -8.97
N GLY A 12 -15.24 14.05 -9.01
CA GLY A 12 -14.54 12.79 -9.28
C GLY A 12 -13.84 12.16 -8.07
N PHE A 13 -14.11 12.60 -6.84
CA PHE A 13 -13.59 11.96 -5.64
C PHE A 13 -14.46 10.79 -5.22
N LEU A 14 -13.82 9.69 -4.86
CA LEU A 14 -14.49 8.48 -4.36
C LEU A 14 -15.16 8.77 -3.01
N ILE A 15 -16.47 8.65 -2.94
CA ILE A 15 -17.24 8.93 -1.72
C ILE A 15 -17.78 7.66 -1.05
N LYS A 16 -17.88 6.57 -1.81
CA LYS A 16 -18.36 5.29 -1.29
C LYS A 16 -17.85 4.14 -2.14
N GLU A 17 -17.51 3.04 -1.49
CA GLU A 17 -17.31 1.73 -2.10
C GLU A 17 -18.25 0.72 -1.46
N LYS A 18 -18.67 -0.26 -2.24
CA LYS A 18 -19.39 -1.45 -1.76
C LYS A 18 -18.69 -2.67 -2.32
N GLU A 19 -18.08 -3.45 -1.46
CA GLU A 19 -17.51 -4.75 -1.79
C GLU A 19 -18.43 -5.85 -1.29
N GLN A 20 -18.78 -6.79 -2.17
CA GLN A 20 -19.56 -7.96 -1.85
C GLN A 20 -18.75 -9.20 -2.22
N GLY A 21 -18.56 -10.12 -1.29
CA GLY A 21 -17.79 -11.34 -1.48
C GLY A 21 -18.28 -12.46 -0.59
N VAL A 22 -17.69 -13.63 -0.74
CA VAL A 22 -17.97 -14.81 0.09
C VAL A 22 -16.73 -15.13 0.90
N LEU A 23 -16.86 -15.16 2.23
CA LEU A 23 -15.82 -15.55 3.17
C LEU A 23 -16.33 -16.70 4.04
N PHE A 24 -15.65 -17.85 4.02
CA PHE A 24 -16.05 -19.06 4.75
C PHE A 24 -17.51 -19.47 4.48
N ASP A 25 -17.90 -19.51 3.20
CA ASP A 25 -19.25 -19.84 2.71
C ASP A 25 -20.38 -18.91 3.20
N LYS A 26 -20.01 -17.72 3.70
CA LYS A 26 -20.95 -16.66 4.10
C LYS A 26 -20.78 -15.44 3.24
N GLU A 27 -21.87 -14.83 2.86
CA GLU A 27 -21.86 -13.56 2.18
C GLU A 27 -21.36 -12.46 3.14
N LYS A 28 -20.38 -11.69 2.67
CA LYS A 28 -19.85 -10.52 3.38
C LYS A 28 -20.03 -9.30 2.48
N ILE A 29 -20.65 -8.27 3.02
CA ILE A 29 -20.73 -6.96 2.39
C ILE A 29 -19.93 -5.98 3.24
N THR A 30 -18.97 -5.32 2.63
CA THR A 30 -18.24 -4.19 3.23
C THR A 30 -18.65 -2.93 2.49
N ILE A 31 -19.08 -1.94 3.23
CA ILE A 31 -19.39 -0.62 2.69
C ILE A 31 -18.39 0.36 3.30
N ARG A 32 -17.68 1.10 2.45
CA ARG A 32 -16.68 2.09 2.86
C ARG A 32 -17.11 3.47 2.43
N HIS A 33 -17.12 4.42 3.35
CA HIS A 33 -17.47 5.82 3.12
C HIS A 33 -16.22 6.69 3.29
N TYR A 34 -16.09 7.71 2.45
CA TYR A 34 -14.96 8.64 2.42
C TYR A 34 -15.44 10.06 2.63
N LYS A 35 -14.78 10.81 3.52
CA LYS A 35 -15.04 12.24 3.73
C LYS A 35 -13.78 13.06 3.44
N TYR A 36 -13.96 14.23 2.89
CA TYR A 36 -12.88 15.13 2.47
C TYR A 36 -13.04 16.52 3.09
N ASP A 37 -11.92 17.23 3.25
CA ASP A 37 -11.90 18.63 3.64
C ASP A 37 -12.19 19.56 2.44
N ALA A 38 -12.21 20.89 2.70
CA ALA A 38 -12.44 21.90 1.66
C ALA A 38 -11.30 21.97 0.61
N GLN A 39 -10.14 21.37 0.88
CA GLN A 39 -9.00 21.22 -0.02
C GLN A 39 -9.00 19.87 -0.74
N ASN A 40 -10.08 19.10 -0.62
CA ASN A 40 -10.24 17.76 -1.19
C ASN A 40 -9.23 16.73 -0.63
N ARG A 41 -8.76 16.89 0.60
CA ARG A 41 -7.91 15.92 1.29
C ARG A 41 -8.78 15.01 2.16
N LEU A 42 -8.46 13.73 2.19
CA LEU A 42 -9.21 12.72 2.93
C LEU A 42 -9.17 12.99 4.44
N LEU A 43 -10.34 13.15 5.08
CA LEU A 43 -10.48 13.35 6.52
C LEU A 43 -10.88 12.08 7.28
N GLU A 44 -11.68 11.23 6.65
CA GLU A 44 -12.24 10.07 7.31
C GLU A 44 -12.51 8.95 6.29
N ILE A 45 -12.18 7.73 6.68
CA ILE A 45 -12.68 6.51 6.04
C ILE A 45 -13.49 5.78 7.10
N GLN A 46 -14.73 5.45 6.80
CA GLN A 46 -15.60 4.65 7.66
C GLN A 46 -15.93 3.34 6.95
N ASP A 47 -15.60 2.21 7.57
CA ASP A 47 -15.93 0.87 7.10
C ASP A 47 -17.13 0.34 7.88
N ASP A 48 -18.22 0.03 7.18
CA ASP A 48 -19.36 -0.71 7.72
C ASP A 48 -19.29 -2.15 7.18
N ASN A 49 -19.00 -3.11 8.05
CA ASN A 49 -19.06 -4.52 7.71
C ASN A 49 -20.43 -5.07 8.09
N VAL A 50 -21.26 -5.33 7.10
CA VAL A 50 -22.56 -5.94 7.28
C VAL A 50 -22.42 -7.43 7.04
N THR A 51 -22.69 -8.24 8.06
CA THR A 51 -22.85 -9.69 7.93
C THR A 51 -24.30 -10.07 8.23
N GLU A 52 -24.79 -11.17 7.67
CA GLU A 52 -26.14 -11.65 7.97
C GLU A 52 -26.40 -11.85 9.47
N THR A 53 -25.34 -12.10 10.25
CA THR A 53 -25.43 -12.39 11.69
C THR A 53 -25.25 -11.15 12.58
N ASN A 54 -24.79 -10.03 12.04
CA ASN A 54 -24.60 -8.79 12.80
C ASN A 54 -24.67 -7.54 11.90
N PRO A 55 -25.88 -7.00 11.65
CA PRO A 55 -26.09 -5.85 10.76
C PRO A 55 -25.61 -4.52 11.34
N GLU A 56 -25.23 -4.46 12.62
CA GLU A 56 -24.82 -3.22 13.31
C GLU A 56 -23.32 -3.12 13.59
N LEU A 57 -22.51 -4.00 13.02
CA LEU A 57 -21.06 -3.97 13.24
C LEU A 57 -20.42 -2.78 12.50
N LYS A 58 -20.38 -1.65 13.16
CA LYS A 58 -19.45 -0.57 12.85
C LYS A 58 -18.06 -1.07 13.18
N THR A 59 -17.20 -1.20 12.21
CA THR A 59 -16.01 -1.96 12.47
C THR A 59 -14.74 -1.14 12.45
N PHE A 60 -14.58 -0.19 11.55
CA PHE A 60 -13.30 0.51 11.46
C PHE A 60 -13.50 1.92 10.92
N SER A 61 -12.82 2.88 11.53
CA SER A 61 -12.70 4.23 10.98
C SER A 61 -11.23 4.64 11.00
N ALA A 62 -10.79 5.34 9.97
CA ALA A 62 -9.52 6.02 9.94
C ALA A 62 -9.78 7.53 9.88
N PHE A 63 -9.07 8.29 10.72
CA PHE A 63 -9.20 9.74 10.80
C PHE A 63 -7.87 10.39 10.46
N TYR A 64 -7.92 11.48 9.68
CA TYR A 64 -6.74 12.18 9.17
C TYR A 64 -6.76 13.63 9.60
N ARG A 65 -5.60 14.15 10.01
CA ARG A 65 -5.37 15.55 10.32
C ARG A 65 -4.12 16.04 9.60
N TYR A 66 -4.21 17.19 8.96
CA TYR A 66 -3.12 17.77 8.16
C TYR A 66 -2.50 18.96 8.88
N VAL A 67 -1.18 19.00 8.90
CA VAL A 67 -0.39 20.13 9.39
C VAL A 67 0.49 20.59 8.23
N ASP A 68 0.14 21.73 7.65
CA ASP A 68 0.85 22.31 6.51
C ASP A 68 1.87 23.34 7.02
N ASN A 69 3.10 23.27 6.52
CA ASN A 69 4.15 24.22 6.79
C ASN A 69 4.17 25.33 5.73
N PRO A 70 4.65 26.56 6.07
CA PRO A 70 4.71 27.67 5.11
C PRO A 70 5.60 27.44 3.88
N ASP A 71 6.57 26.50 3.95
CA ASP A 71 7.45 26.13 2.86
C ASP A 71 6.84 25.12 1.89
N GLY A 72 5.61 24.66 2.15
CA GLY A 72 4.90 23.66 1.37
C GLY A 72 5.20 22.20 1.77
N SER A 73 6.06 21.99 2.79
CA SER A 73 6.15 20.67 3.44
C SER A 73 4.98 20.45 4.40
N GLY A 74 4.77 19.24 4.88
CA GLY A 74 3.67 18.97 5.79
C GLY A 74 3.77 17.66 6.54
N VAL A 75 2.85 17.49 7.48
CA VAL A 75 2.67 16.26 8.24
C VAL A 75 1.21 15.83 8.14
N VAL A 76 0.99 14.56 7.82
CA VAL A 76 -0.31 13.92 7.95
C VAL A 76 -0.29 13.06 9.20
N GLN A 77 -1.18 13.36 10.13
CA GLN A 77 -1.39 12.58 11.34
C GLN A 77 -2.66 11.76 11.15
N PHE A 78 -2.63 10.48 11.46
CA PHE A 78 -3.81 9.66 11.32
C PHE A 78 -3.91 8.58 12.39
N VAL A 79 -5.16 8.22 12.69
CA VAL A 79 -5.55 7.17 13.62
C VAL A 79 -6.38 6.15 12.85
N GLU A 80 -6.03 4.88 12.96
CA GLU A 80 -6.75 3.78 12.35
C GLU A 80 -7.54 2.99 13.40
N TYR A 81 -8.64 2.37 12.98
CA TYR A 81 -9.41 1.42 13.79
C TYR A 81 -10.00 2.00 15.09
N LYS A 82 -10.47 3.23 15.02
CA LYS A 82 -11.12 3.93 16.14
C LYS A 82 -12.58 4.25 15.83
N ASP A 83 -13.45 4.15 16.82
CA ASP A 83 -14.85 4.55 16.72
C ASP A 83 -15.01 6.09 16.71
N THR A 84 -14.04 6.79 17.27
CA THR A 84 -13.98 8.25 17.35
C THR A 84 -12.54 8.72 17.12
N PRO A 85 -12.35 9.95 16.59
CA PRO A 85 -11.01 10.51 16.39
C PRO A 85 -10.33 10.77 17.74
N ASP A 86 -9.52 9.83 18.19
CA ASP A 86 -8.70 9.95 19.38
C ASP A 86 -7.23 9.95 18.97
N PHE A 87 -6.59 11.12 19.06
CA PHE A 87 -5.19 11.34 18.74
C PHE A 87 -4.26 11.23 19.96
N SER A 88 -4.60 10.43 20.96
CA SER A 88 -3.69 10.11 22.07
C SER A 88 -2.49 9.26 21.62
N SER A 89 -2.66 8.46 20.57
CA SER A 89 -1.59 7.77 19.85
C SER A 89 -1.95 7.78 18.36
N TYR A 90 -1.02 8.16 17.51
CA TYR A 90 -1.26 8.31 16.08
C TYR A 90 0.00 8.09 15.25
N LYS A 91 -0.19 7.77 13.98
CA LYS A 91 0.89 7.71 13.00
C LYS A 91 1.11 9.09 12.37
N GLU A 92 2.36 9.42 12.10
CA GLU A 92 2.76 10.65 11.40
C GLU A 92 3.50 10.30 10.12
N HIS A 93 3.09 10.93 9.03
CA HIS A 93 3.75 10.88 7.73
C HIS A 93 4.26 12.28 7.39
N PHE A 94 5.56 12.44 7.25
CA PHE A 94 6.24 13.70 6.95
C PHE A 94 6.54 13.80 5.47
N TYR A 95 6.11 14.87 4.85
CA TYR A 95 6.29 15.11 3.42
C TYR A 95 7.14 16.34 3.16
N ASP A 96 7.96 16.31 2.10
CA ASP A 96 8.61 17.51 1.60
C ASP A 96 7.66 18.35 0.74
N LYS A 97 8.12 19.54 0.31
CA LYS A 97 7.37 20.45 -0.56
C LYS A 97 7.00 19.90 -1.94
N ALA A 98 7.62 18.81 -2.36
CA ALA A 98 7.30 18.10 -3.60
C ALA A 98 6.30 16.95 -3.37
N GLY A 99 5.77 16.79 -2.15
CA GLY A 99 4.85 15.74 -1.75
C GLY A 99 5.50 14.37 -1.56
N ARG A 100 6.83 14.29 -1.47
CA ARG A 100 7.53 13.02 -1.24
C ARG A 100 7.57 12.70 0.25
N LEU A 101 7.26 11.46 0.61
CA LEU A 101 7.29 10.96 1.97
C LEU A 101 8.74 10.85 2.46
N LEU A 102 9.12 11.60 3.49
CA LEU A 102 10.47 11.62 4.05
C LEU A 102 10.64 10.71 5.25
N LYS A 103 9.59 10.59 6.05
CA LYS A 103 9.62 9.86 7.33
C LYS A 103 8.24 9.41 7.71
N THR A 104 8.14 8.26 8.35
CA THR A 104 6.97 7.85 9.13
C THR A 104 7.37 7.55 10.56
N GLN A 105 6.43 7.69 11.50
CA GLN A 105 6.61 7.28 12.89
C GLN A 105 5.26 7.11 13.56
N GLU A 106 5.23 6.37 14.66
CA GLU A 106 4.13 6.40 15.63
C GLU A 106 4.47 7.36 16.76
N TYR A 107 3.50 8.14 17.20
CA TYR A 107 3.62 9.10 18.28
C TYR A 107 2.63 8.80 19.39
N ASP A 108 3.13 8.70 20.61
CA ASP A 108 2.36 8.58 21.85
C ASP A 108 2.35 9.94 22.57
N VAL A 109 1.18 10.55 22.71
CA VAL A 109 1.01 11.89 23.28
C VAL A 109 1.24 11.88 24.79
N GLU A 110 0.78 10.84 25.50
CA GLU A 110 0.90 10.74 26.95
C GLU A 110 2.37 10.62 27.38
N ASN A 111 3.09 9.70 26.74
CA ASN A 111 4.50 9.45 27.07
C ASN A 111 5.46 10.38 26.32
N LYS A 112 4.97 11.14 25.33
CA LYS A 112 5.78 11.99 24.43
C LYS A 112 6.91 11.23 23.75
N THR A 113 6.64 9.99 23.35
CA THR A 113 7.61 9.11 22.70
C THR A 113 7.25 8.82 21.27
N THR A 114 8.27 8.50 20.47
CA THR A 114 8.12 8.05 19.09
C THR A 114 8.63 6.63 18.94
N SER A 115 7.94 5.84 18.13
CA SER A 115 8.30 4.46 17.79
C SER A 115 8.09 4.20 16.30
N ASP A 116 8.47 3.01 15.84
CA ASP A 116 8.35 2.54 14.44
C ASP A 116 8.78 3.59 13.40
N ILE A 117 9.94 4.20 13.66
CA ILE A 117 10.47 5.26 12.80
C ILE A 117 11.03 4.64 11.53
N LYS A 118 10.55 5.12 10.36
CA LYS A 118 11.10 4.79 9.04
C LYS A 118 11.51 6.07 8.33
N LYS A 119 12.66 6.02 7.67
CA LYS A 119 13.21 7.10 6.85
C LYS A 119 13.20 6.69 5.39
N TYR A 120 12.90 7.62 4.51
CA TYR A 120 12.78 7.44 3.06
C TYR A 120 13.79 8.36 2.36
N ASP A 121 14.71 7.78 1.62
CA ASP A 121 15.72 8.49 0.84
C ASP A 121 15.40 8.41 -0.66
N TYR A 122 15.72 9.47 -1.39
CA TYR A 122 15.42 9.58 -2.82
C TYR A 122 16.68 9.97 -3.60
N GLU A 123 16.86 9.33 -4.76
CA GLU A 123 17.88 9.67 -5.74
C GLU A 123 17.22 10.01 -7.08
N ASN A 124 17.59 11.14 -7.67
CA ASN A 124 16.99 11.61 -8.93
C ASN A 124 15.45 11.64 -8.93
N GLY A 125 14.85 11.97 -7.78
CA GLY A 125 13.40 12.03 -7.59
C GLY A 125 12.69 10.67 -7.41
N LYS A 126 13.41 9.56 -7.45
CA LYS A 126 12.90 8.21 -7.23
C LYS A 126 13.30 7.70 -5.85
N LEU A 127 12.45 6.92 -5.21
CA LEU A 127 12.73 6.29 -3.92
C LEU A 127 13.95 5.35 -4.08
N SER A 128 15.00 5.57 -3.29
CA SER A 128 16.22 4.76 -3.35
C SER A 128 16.39 3.84 -2.15
N LYS A 129 15.86 4.26 -0.97
CA LYS A 129 16.06 3.49 0.25
C LYS A 129 14.95 3.79 1.27
N ILE A 130 14.56 2.76 2.03
CA ILE A 130 13.72 2.87 3.23
C ILE A 130 14.45 2.18 4.37
N CYS A 131 14.71 2.86 5.47
CA CYS A 131 15.35 2.28 6.65
C CYS A 131 14.45 2.41 7.88
N ARG A 132 14.45 1.39 8.72
CA ARG A 132 14.00 1.50 10.10
C ARG A 132 15.06 2.23 10.91
N ILE A 133 14.64 3.11 11.83
CA ILE A 133 15.55 3.85 12.72
C ILE A 133 15.38 3.30 14.14
N GLU A 134 16.45 2.78 14.71
CA GLU A 134 16.55 2.38 16.13
C GLU A 134 17.78 3.04 16.76
N ASP A 135 17.60 3.66 17.90
CA ASP A 135 18.67 4.37 18.62
C ASP A 135 19.43 5.39 17.74
N ASN A 136 18.72 6.09 16.85
CA ASN A 136 19.24 7.00 15.82
C ASN A 136 20.17 6.33 14.78
N VAL A 137 20.11 5.01 14.64
CA VAL A 137 20.89 4.25 13.65
C VAL A 137 19.95 3.64 12.62
N GLU A 138 20.32 3.75 11.35
CA GLU A 138 19.61 3.08 10.26
C GLU A 138 19.83 1.56 10.34
N LYS A 139 18.75 0.79 10.35
CA LYS A 139 18.72 -0.67 10.37
C LYS A 139 17.71 -1.19 9.36
N ASP A 140 17.89 -2.46 8.96
CA ASP A 140 16.94 -3.20 8.11
C ASP A 140 16.48 -2.37 6.90
N CYS A 141 17.45 -1.87 6.13
CA CYS A 141 17.15 -1.01 5.00
C CYS A 141 16.73 -1.82 3.77
N ASP A 142 15.59 -1.45 3.20
CA ASP A 142 15.18 -1.84 1.87
C ASP A 142 15.77 -0.89 0.85
N THR A 143 16.23 -1.40 -0.30
CA THR A 143 16.87 -0.60 -1.34
C THR A 143 16.22 -0.79 -2.70
N TYR A 144 16.22 0.29 -3.49
CA TYR A 144 15.63 0.34 -4.82
C TYR A 144 16.69 0.79 -5.82
N HIS A 145 16.89 0.03 -6.87
CA HIS A 145 17.82 0.35 -7.95
C HIS A 145 17.07 0.41 -9.28
N TYR A 146 17.17 1.55 -9.97
CA TYR A 146 16.46 1.83 -11.21
C TYR A 146 17.40 1.77 -12.42
N GLU A 147 16.96 1.10 -13.47
CA GLU A 147 17.64 1.03 -14.75
C GLU A 147 17.20 2.17 -15.67
N ASN A 148 17.98 2.40 -16.74
CA ASN A 148 17.71 3.48 -17.70
C ASN A 148 16.40 3.29 -18.48
N ASP A 149 15.94 2.06 -18.66
CA ASP A 149 14.68 1.72 -19.35
C ASP A 149 13.44 1.89 -18.45
N GLY A 150 13.64 2.25 -17.18
CA GLY A 150 12.58 2.41 -16.17
C GLY A 150 12.24 1.14 -15.40
N SER A 151 12.85 0.00 -15.72
CA SER A 151 12.79 -1.19 -14.87
C SER A 151 13.52 -0.96 -13.55
N PHE A 152 13.20 -1.72 -12.52
CA PHE A 152 13.88 -1.55 -11.23
C PHE A 152 13.96 -2.86 -10.44
N THR A 153 14.86 -2.85 -9.49
CA THR A 153 15.04 -3.92 -8.50
C THR A 153 14.78 -3.37 -7.11
N GLU A 154 13.99 -4.10 -6.34
CA GLU A 154 13.77 -3.88 -4.91
C GLU A 154 14.47 -4.99 -4.13
N SER A 155 15.23 -4.62 -3.10
CA SER A 155 15.87 -5.57 -2.18
C SER A 155 15.35 -5.31 -0.78
N LEU A 156 14.55 -6.24 -0.26
CA LEU A 156 13.92 -6.17 1.06
C LEU A 156 14.72 -7.00 2.05
N ASN A 157 15.02 -6.42 3.22
CA ASN A 157 15.68 -7.13 4.31
C ASN A 157 14.65 -7.58 5.35
N VAL A 158 14.59 -8.91 5.58
CA VAL A 158 13.68 -9.53 6.54
C VAL A 158 14.51 -10.41 7.49
N PHE A 159 15.03 -9.83 8.56
CA PHE A 159 15.91 -10.50 9.54
C PHE A 159 17.15 -11.14 8.87
N ILE A 160 17.27 -12.48 8.96
CA ILE A 160 18.35 -13.26 8.36
C ILE A 160 18.12 -13.56 6.87
N ASN A 161 16.95 -13.22 6.36
CA ASN A 161 16.55 -13.44 4.98
C ASN A 161 16.54 -12.11 4.22
N SER A 162 16.66 -12.17 2.91
CA SER A 162 16.37 -11.07 2.02
C SER A 162 15.54 -11.53 0.83
N VAL A 163 14.73 -10.64 0.30
CA VAL A 163 13.94 -10.86 -0.91
C VAL A 163 14.40 -9.85 -1.94
N LYS A 164 14.69 -10.31 -3.15
CA LYS A 164 15.02 -9.46 -4.28
C LYS A 164 13.96 -9.58 -5.35
N ASN A 165 13.24 -8.50 -5.60
CA ASN A 165 12.18 -8.42 -6.59
C ASN A 165 12.66 -7.60 -7.80
N TYR A 166 12.29 -8.07 -8.99
CA TYR A 166 12.63 -7.44 -10.26
C TYR A 166 11.35 -7.02 -10.95
N PHE A 167 11.25 -5.77 -11.33
CA PHE A 167 10.07 -5.18 -11.95
C PHE A 167 10.40 -4.62 -13.34
N ASP A 168 9.42 -4.68 -14.23
CA ASP A 168 9.51 -3.95 -15.49
C ASP A 168 9.20 -2.45 -15.30
N LYS A 169 9.32 -1.67 -16.37
CA LYS A 169 9.04 -0.21 -16.38
C LYS A 169 7.59 0.15 -16.04
N ASN A 170 6.66 -0.79 -16.09
CA ASN A 170 5.26 -0.62 -15.72
C ASN A 170 4.95 -1.14 -14.31
N HIS A 171 5.99 -1.34 -13.49
CA HIS A 171 5.91 -1.84 -12.10
C HIS A 171 5.33 -3.25 -11.97
N ARG A 172 5.43 -4.09 -13.00
CA ARG A 172 4.99 -5.48 -12.95
C ARG A 172 6.14 -6.37 -12.50
N LEU A 173 5.86 -7.25 -11.53
CA LEU A 173 6.84 -8.18 -10.99
C LEU A 173 7.24 -9.22 -12.06
N LEU A 174 8.50 -9.26 -12.44
CA LEU A 174 9.04 -10.26 -13.37
C LEU A 174 9.63 -11.47 -12.67
N LYS A 175 10.24 -11.24 -11.52
CA LYS A 175 10.95 -12.28 -10.76
C LYS A 175 11.03 -11.89 -9.29
N SER A 176 10.97 -12.88 -8.41
CA SER A 176 11.28 -12.73 -6.99
C SER A 176 12.25 -13.81 -6.57
N GLU A 177 13.31 -13.46 -5.86
CA GLU A 177 14.34 -14.36 -5.33
C GLU A 177 14.38 -14.21 -3.81
N ILE A 178 14.45 -15.35 -3.12
CA ILE A 178 14.56 -15.40 -1.66
C ILE A 178 15.94 -15.92 -1.31
N PHE A 179 16.64 -15.19 -0.44
CA PHE A 179 17.95 -15.53 0.07
C PHE A 179 17.88 -15.79 1.57
N SER A 180 18.66 -16.76 2.05
CA SER A 180 18.90 -16.98 3.47
C SER A 180 20.40 -17.06 3.71
N VAL A 181 20.90 -16.25 4.64
CA VAL A 181 22.34 -16.12 4.95
C VAL A 181 23.16 -15.93 3.66
N GLY A 182 22.69 -15.04 2.76
CA GLY A 182 23.35 -14.72 1.49
C GLY A 182 23.23 -15.78 0.38
N LYS A 183 22.61 -16.92 0.64
CA LYS A 183 22.40 -17.97 -0.39
C LYS A 183 20.97 -17.91 -0.91
N ARG A 184 20.81 -17.92 -2.26
CA ARG A 184 19.50 -18.03 -2.88
C ARG A 184 18.90 -19.41 -2.60
N ILE A 185 17.77 -19.44 -1.89
CA ILE A 185 17.08 -20.67 -1.48
C ILE A 185 15.83 -20.94 -2.29
N ASN A 186 15.20 -19.91 -2.87
CA ASN A 186 14.01 -20.06 -3.69
C ASN A 186 13.89 -18.89 -4.68
N TRP A 187 13.11 -19.06 -5.76
CA TRP A 187 12.69 -18.00 -6.67
C TRP A 187 11.42 -18.37 -7.42
N VAL A 188 10.75 -17.35 -7.88
CA VAL A 188 9.63 -17.44 -8.81
C VAL A 188 9.85 -16.49 -9.99
N THR A 189 9.27 -16.82 -11.13
CA THR A 189 9.19 -15.94 -12.29
C THR A 189 7.74 -15.71 -12.66
N VAL A 190 7.43 -14.55 -13.22
CA VAL A 190 6.07 -14.17 -13.61
C VAL A 190 6.06 -13.85 -15.10
N SER A 191 5.10 -14.39 -15.82
CA SER A 191 4.83 -14.04 -17.21
C SER A 191 3.47 -13.41 -17.36
N TYR A 192 3.35 -12.53 -18.34
CA TYR A 192 2.11 -11.77 -18.64
C TYR A 192 1.73 -11.93 -20.10
N GLN A 193 0.42 -12.04 -20.35
CA GLN A 193 -0.15 -11.86 -21.67
C GLN A 193 -1.03 -10.60 -21.68
N PHE A 194 -1.09 -9.94 -22.82
CA PHE A 194 -1.77 -8.65 -22.99
C PHE A 194 -2.81 -8.74 -24.11
N ASP A 195 -3.89 -7.99 -23.95
CA ASP A 195 -4.82 -7.71 -25.03
C ASP A 195 -4.27 -6.68 -26.03
N LYS A 196 -5.05 -6.39 -27.05
CA LYS A 196 -4.72 -5.37 -28.08
C LYS A 196 -4.60 -3.95 -27.53
N HIS A 197 -5.11 -3.66 -26.32
CA HIS A 197 -5.05 -2.37 -25.65
C HIS A 197 -3.90 -2.27 -24.64
N GLY A 198 -3.14 -3.36 -24.43
CA GLY A 198 -2.02 -3.42 -23.49
C GLY A 198 -2.41 -3.77 -22.04
N ASN A 199 -3.66 -4.18 -21.81
CA ASN A 199 -4.09 -4.65 -20.50
C ASN A 199 -3.67 -6.09 -20.26
N VAL A 200 -3.27 -6.43 -19.04
CA VAL A 200 -2.90 -7.80 -18.66
C VAL A 200 -4.14 -8.67 -18.67
N ILE A 201 -4.19 -9.67 -19.55
CA ILE A 201 -5.28 -10.66 -19.61
C ILE A 201 -4.92 -11.97 -18.94
N GLU A 202 -3.62 -12.24 -18.74
CA GLU A 202 -3.16 -13.42 -18.04
C GLU A 202 -1.87 -13.12 -17.28
N GLU A 203 -1.78 -13.63 -16.05
CA GLU A 203 -0.59 -13.65 -15.20
C GLU A 203 -0.32 -15.09 -14.78
N ILE A 204 0.89 -15.60 -15.02
CA ILE A 204 1.30 -16.94 -14.61
C ILE A 204 2.57 -16.84 -13.77
N ILE A 205 2.53 -17.45 -12.58
CA ILE A 205 3.65 -17.54 -11.65
C ILE A 205 4.25 -18.94 -11.73
N TYR A 206 5.53 -19.02 -12.06
CA TYR A 206 6.31 -20.26 -12.13
C TYR A 206 7.22 -20.37 -10.91
N ASN A 207 7.38 -21.59 -10.40
CA ASN A 207 8.37 -21.89 -9.37
C ASN A 207 9.79 -22.00 -9.98
N LYS A 208 10.77 -22.29 -9.11
CA LYS A 208 12.19 -22.50 -9.49
C LYS A 208 12.42 -23.61 -10.52
N ASP A 209 11.51 -24.57 -10.64
CA ASP A 209 11.60 -25.72 -11.53
C ASP A 209 10.85 -25.48 -12.86
N GLY A 210 10.34 -24.25 -13.07
CA GLY A 210 9.57 -23.88 -14.26
C GLY A 210 8.13 -24.42 -14.29
N VAL A 211 7.66 -24.98 -13.17
CA VAL A 211 6.28 -25.46 -13.05
C VAL A 211 5.40 -24.31 -12.59
N TRP A 212 4.29 -24.06 -13.30
CA TRP A 212 3.36 -23.01 -12.89
C TRP A 212 2.69 -23.34 -11.55
N LYS A 213 2.55 -22.33 -10.69
CA LYS A 213 1.89 -22.44 -9.38
C LYS A 213 0.54 -21.74 -9.34
N THR A 214 0.47 -20.60 -9.99
CA THR A 214 -0.73 -19.76 -9.97
C THR A 214 -0.93 -19.18 -11.37
N LYS A 215 -2.16 -19.24 -11.82
CA LYS A 215 -2.61 -18.59 -13.05
C LYS A 215 -3.80 -17.70 -12.70
N LYS A 216 -3.72 -16.43 -13.08
CA LYS A 216 -4.83 -15.47 -13.00
C LYS A 216 -5.20 -15.04 -14.40
N THR A 217 -6.49 -14.93 -14.66
CA THR A 217 -7.03 -14.42 -15.92
C THR A 217 -7.91 -13.21 -15.62
N TYR A 218 -7.84 -12.21 -16.49
CA TYR A 218 -8.58 -10.97 -16.38
C TYR A 218 -9.40 -10.76 -17.63
N GLN A 219 -10.61 -10.22 -17.47
CA GLN A 219 -11.51 -9.87 -18.56
C GLN A 219 -11.87 -8.39 -18.41
N TYR A 220 -11.80 -7.65 -19.51
CA TYR A 220 -12.12 -6.23 -19.56
C TYR A 220 -13.30 -6.01 -20.51
N GLU A 221 -14.23 -5.17 -20.09
CA GLU A 221 -15.32 -4.67 -20.92
C GLU A 221 -14.99 -3.23 -21.32
N TYR A 222 -15.06 -2.95 -22.60
CA TYR A 222 -14.79 -1.61 -23.14
C TYR A 222 -16.10 -1.00 -23.59
N TYR A 223 -16.43 0.15 -23.05
CA TYR A 223 -17.58 0.94 -23.47
C TYR A 223 -17.11 1.89 -24.58
N GLU A 224 -17.78 1.86 -25.72
CA GLU A 224 -17.56 2.77 -26.84
C GLU A 224 -18.20 4.14 -26.59
#